data_e38d594c5e6f2130ea83652a64ad5772
#
_entry.id   e38d594c5e6f2130ea83652a64ad5772
#
_cell.length_a   1.000
_cell.length_b   1.000
_cell.length_c   1.000
_cell.angle_alpha   90.00
_cell.angle_beta   90.00
_cell.angle_gamma   90.00
#
_symmetry.space_group_name_H-M   'P 1'
#
loop_
_entity.id
_entity.type
_entity.pdbx_description
1 polymer ?
#
loop_
_entity_poly.entity_id
_entity_poly.type
_entity_poly.pdbx_seq_one_letter_code
_entity_poly.pdbx_strand_id
1 'polypeptide(L)'
;MGREIKFSLVYRDMWQSSGKYQPRVDQLVRIAPEIINMGCFARVETNGGGFEQVNLLYGENPNKSVRAWTKPFHEAGIQTHMLDRALNGLRMSPVPVDVRKLFYKVKKAQGVDITRCFCGLNDTRNIIDSIKYAKEAGMIAQATMCLTVSKVHTVEYYCNLADELVAGGADEICMKDMAGIGRPVSLGKIVSYIKSKYPNITIQYHGQTGPGFTPASILEVAKAGCDIIDVGMEPLSWGTGHADVIMVREMLKDAGFDVPEINMAAYMRARTLTQEFMDDFLGYYIPESNRRLTSLLIGCGLPGGMMGSLMNDLTTNLESINKSRAKQGKPAYTTDDLMVKMFDEVAYVWPRVGFPPLVTPFSQYVKNLALFNLMQLEKGKERWTMIADNIWDMILGKSGKLPGEVAPELKELAAKQGREFFTGNPQDLYPDKLDEFRKEMDANGWEYGQDDEELFELAMHPEQYRAYKSGKAKADFEADLAAKKAAKANVGSLKPQSLTVDVNGEKYAVTVSYDAPKADAPKAAAAAAPSAPVSGNATDVIAPISGKFFKTKDSSSKAVAIGDMVKEGDIVGYIEAMKVFNAVAAPASGKVVEICRNSGDDVDEDDVLMKIQ
;
A
#
# COMPACT_ATOMS: atom_id res chain seq x y z
N MET A 1 35.94 -23.27 -1.16
CA MET A 1 34.72 -22.79 -0.46
C MET A 1 33.85 -22.12 -1.49
N GLY A 2 32.54 -22.31 -1.43
CA GLY A 2 31.58 -21.61 -2.28
C GLY A 2 31.58 -20.12 -1.98
N ARG A 3 31.01 -19.30 -2.87
CA ARG A 3 30.82 -17.88 -2.61
C ARG A 3 29.79 -17.69 -1.48
N GLU A 4 30.09 -16.81 -0.54
CA GLU A 4 29.20 -16.48 0.58
C GLU A 4 27.93 -15.77 0.08
N ILE A 5 26.76 -16.16 0.62
CA ILE A 5 25.48 -15.46 0.49
C ILE A 5 24.95 -15.16 1.89
N LYS A 6 24.61 -13.90 2.13
CA LYS A 6 24.01 -13.45 3.41
C LYS A 6 22.49 -13.38 3.32
N PHE A 7 21.83 -13.53 4.46
CA PHE A 7 20.37 -13.39 4.56
C PHE A 7 19.98 -12.12 5.29
N SER A 8 18.88 -11.52 4.82
CA SER A 8 18.20 -10.40 5.46
C SER A 8 16.76 -10.80 5.76
N LEU A 9 16.35 -10.78 7.02
CA LEU A 9 14.96 -11.02 7.40
C LEU A 9 14.13 -9.76 7.15
N VAL A 10 13.16 -9.84 6.28
CA VAL A 10 12.25 -8.69 6.00
C VAL A 10 11.04 -8.73 6.91
N TYR A 11 11.27 -8.69 8.23
CA TYR A 11 10.23 -8.89 9.24
C TYR A 11 9.08 -7.88 9.14
N ARG A 12 9.39 -6.60 8.89
CA ARG A 12 8.38 -5.56 8.66
C ARG A 12 7.55 -5.86 7.39
N ASP A 13 8.21 -6.23 6.27
CA ASP A 13 7.51 -6.45 5.01
C ASP A 13 6.67 -7.74 5.01
N MET A 14 7.10 -8.78 5.73
CA MET A 14 6.31 -9.99 5.92
C MET A 14 4.88 -9.69 6.40
N TRP A 15 4.75 -8.81 7.39
CA TRP A 15 3.46 -8.40 7.92
C TRP A 15 2.70 -7.49 6.95
N GLN A 16 3.38 -6.49 6.40
CA GLN A 16 2.75 -5.51 5.51
C GLN A 16 2.30 -6.11 4.18
N SER A 17 3.04 -7.06 3.62
CA SER A 17 2.67 -7.74 2.39
C SER A 17 1.58 -8.81 2.61
N SER A 18 1.53 -9.41 3.77
CA SER A 18 0.50 -10.40 4.13
C SER A 18 -0.81 -9.76 4.56
N GLY A 19 -0.75 -8.61 5.26
CA GLY A 19 -1.91 -7.94 5.81
C GLY A 19 -1.80 -6.42 5.83
N LYS A 20 -2.53 -5.80 6.75
CA LYS A 20 -2.56 -4.34 6.89
C LYS A 20 -1.69 -3.85 8.05
N TYR A 21 -1.55 -4.67 9.08
CA TYR A 21 -0.99 -4.29 10.37
C TYR A 21 0.26 -5.09 10.71
N GLN A 22 1.00 -4.60 11.69
CA GLN A 22 2.25 -5.17 12.20
C GLN A 22 2.11 -5.44 13.69
N PRO A 23 3.00 -6.27 14.30
CA PRO A 23 2.98 -6.49 15.74
C PRO A 23 3.16 -5.19 16.54
N ARG A 24 2.55 -5.14 17.71
CA ARG A 24 2.80 -4.09 18.70
C ARG A 24 4.25 -4.15 19.19
N VAL A 25 4.72 -3.04 19.75
CA VAL A 25 6.11 -2.93 20.23
C VAL A 25 6.48 -4.01 21.26
N ASP A 26 5.57 -4.35 22.18
CA ASP A 26 5.77 -5.43 23.17
C ASP A 26 5.97 -6.80 22.50
N GLN A 27 5.24 -7.09 21.45
CA GLN A 27 5.38 -8.31 20.64
C GLN A 27 6.71 -8.32 19.86
N LEU A 28 7.11 -7.17 19.28
CA LEU A 28 8.38 -7.03 18.57
C LEU A 28 9.59 -7.23 19.49
N VAL A 29 9.59 -6.60 20.66
CA VAL A 29 10.67 -6.77 21.65
C VAL A 29 10.75 -8.21 22.14
N ARG A 30 9.61 -8.88 22.29
CA ARG A 30 9.53 -10.27 22.74
C ARG A 30 10.10 -11.26 21.73
N ILE A 31 9.96 -11.02 20.43
CA ILE A 31 10.47 -11.93 19.40
C ILE A 31 11.92 -11.66 19.01
N ALA A 32 12.46 -10.47 19.26
CA ALA A 32 13.81 -10.09 18.84
C ALA A 32 14.90 -11.09 19.30
N PRO A 33 14.93 -11.57 20.56
CA PRO A 33 15.92 -12.55 20.99
C PRO A 33 15.88 -13.87 20.17
N GLU A 34 14.70 -14.32 19.78
CA GLU A 34 14.58 -15.56 19.02
C GLU A 34 15.07 -15.39 17.58
N ILE A 35 14.80 -14.23 16.95
CA ILE A 35 15.33 -13.88 15.63
C ILE A 35 16.87 -13.82 15.68
N ILE A 36 17.43 -13.19 16.70
CA ILE A 36 18.88 -13.11 16.92
C ILE A 36 19.48 -14.50 17.11
N ASN A 37 18.85 -15.32 17.97
CA ASN A 37 19.31 -16.68 18.29
C ASN A 37 19.22 -17.64 17.10
N MET A 38 18.46 -17.31 16.02
CA MET A 38 18.52 -18.09 14.78
C MET A 38 19.92 -18.08 14.16
N GLY A 39 20.72 -17.03 14.39
CA GLY A 39 22.14 -16.95 14.04
C GLY A 39 22.43 -16.83 12.54
N CYS A 40 21.41 -16.66 11.70
CA CYS A 40 21.55 -16.72 10.24
C CYS A 40 21.35 -15.38 9.53
N PHE A 41 20.96 -14.32 10.23
CA PHE A 41 20.67 -13.03 9.60
C PHE A 41 21.82 -12.04 9.77
N ALA A 42 22.29 -11.49 8.67
CA ALA A 42 23.20 -10.34 8.67
C ALA A 42 22.43 -9.01 8.81
N ARG A 43 21.15 -9.02 8.42
CA ARG A 43 20.28 -7.84 8.43
C ARG A 43 18.85 -8.19 8.83
N VAL A 44 18.15 -7.20 9.40
CA VAL A 44 16.71 -7.27 9.67
C VAL A 44 16.04 -5.98 9.21
N GLU A 45 14.96 -6.10 8.44
CA GLU A 45 14.09 -4.97 8.11
C GLU A 45 13.18 -4.68 9.30
N THR A 46 13.45 -3.59 10.00
CA THR A 46 12.79 -3.26 11.26
C THR A 46 11.59 -2.35 11.08
N ASN A 47 11.67 -1.37 10.19
CA ASN A 47 10.64 -0.33 10.02
C ASN A 47 10.61 0.19 8.58
N GLY A 48 9.89 1.28 8.36
CA GLY A 48 9.70 1.90 7.06
C GLY A 48 8.23 2.15 6.76
N GLY A 49 7.91 2.35 5.50
CA GLY A 49 6.56 2.73 5.10
C GLY A 49 5.46 1.83 5.69
N GLY A 50 4.55 2.44 6.42
CA GLY A 50 3.43 1.79 7.12
C GLY A 50 3.68 1.49 8.59
N PHE A 51 4.95 1.42 9.05
CA PHE A 51 5.27 1.04 10.44
C PHE A 51 4.80 2.11 11.43
N GLU A 52 5.23 3.36 11.25
CA GLU A 52 4.90 4.48 12.13
C GLU A 52 3.39 4.74 12.15
N GLN A 53 2.73 4.70 11.00
CA GLN A 53 1.28 4.88 10.93
C GLN A 53 0.53 3.81 11.74
N VAL A 54 1.01 2.58 11.73
CA VAL A 54 0.40 1.49 12.50
C VAL A 54 0.63 1.66 14.01
N ASN A 55 1.84 2.10 14.43
CA ASN A 55 2.10 2.43 15.84
C ASN A 55 1.17 3.54 16.33
N LEU A 56 1.06 4.64 15.58
CA LEU A 56 0.15 5.75 15.90
C LEU A 56 -1.31 5.27 16.03
N LEU A 57 -1.73 4.35 15.16
CA LEU A 57 -3.07 3.75 15.19
C LEU A 57 -3.31 2.93 16.47
N TYR A 58 -2.31 2.21 16.96
CA TYR A 58 -2.40 1.48 18.23
C TYR A 58 -2.33 2.37 19.47
N GLY A 59 -2.04 3.66 19.31
CA GLY A 59 -1.75 4.56 20.41
C GLY A 59 -0.34 4.37 20.98
N GLU A 60 0.58 3.78 20.21
CA GLU A 60 1.99 3.64 20.53
C GLU A 60 2.78 4.81 19.95
N ASN A 61 3.85 5.22 20.64
CA ASN A 61 4.76 6.23 20.13
C ASN A 61 5.76 5.58 19.15
N PRO A 62 5.76 5.93 17.85
CA PRO A 62 6.62 5.29 16.86
C PRO A 62 8.10 5.41 17.16
N ASN A 63 8.53 6.56 17.72
CA ASN A 63 9.93 6.82 18.03
C ASN A 63 10.45 5.87 19.10
N LYS A 64 9.65 5.65 20.16
CA LYS A 64 9.95 4.67 21.20
C LYS A 64 9.92 3.24 20.65
N SER A 65 8.96 2.93 19.79
CA SER A 65 8.83 1.61 19.17
C SER A 65 10.04 1.26 18.30
N VAL A 66 10.49 2.18 17.42
CA VAL A 66 11.66 1.94 16.57
C VAL A 66 12.92 1.74 17.43
N ARG A 67 13.17 2.59 18.43
CA ARG A 67 14.33 2.45 19.33
C ARG A 67 14.32 1.12 20.07
N ALA A 68 13.17 0.71 20.61
CA ALA A 68 13.04 -0.56 21.34
C ALA A 68 13.26 -1.78 20.44
N TRP A 69 12.82 -1.69 19.18
CA TRP A 69 12.91 -2.78 18.20
C TRP A 69 14.30 -2.90 17.55
N THR A 70 15.00 -1.78 17.27
CA THR A 70 16.34 -1.80 16.65
C THR A 70 17.45 -2.16 17.62
N LYS A 71 17.33 -1.74 18.88
CA LYS A 71 18.38 -1.90 19.91
C LYS A 71 18.91 -3.34 20.06
N PRO A 72 18.09 -4.40 20.21
CA PRO A 72 18.58 -5.76 20.37
C PRO A 72 19.43 -6.24 19.19
N PHE A 73 19.09 -5.85 17.97
CA PHE A 73 19.84 -6.24 16.77
C PHE A 73 21.21 -5.57 16.72
N HIS A 74 21.29 -4.30 17.09
CA HIS A 74 22.57 -3.58 17.19
C HIS A 74 23.49 -4.22 18.23
N GLU A 75 22.95 -4.55 19.41
CA GLU A 75 23.71 -5.22 20.48
C GLU A 75 24.24 -6.60 20.03
N ALA A 76 23.54 -7.25 19.09
CA ALA A 76 23.95 -8.51 18.48
C ALA A 76 24.83 -8.36 17.21
N GLY A 77 25.14 -7.13 16.78
CA GLY A 77 25.93 -6.87 15.57
C GLY A 77 25.18 -7.12 14.26
N ILE A 78 23.85 -7.15 14.30
CA ILE A 78 22.98 -7.32 13.13
C ILE A 78 22.56 -5.94 12.62
N GLN A 79 22.78 -5.66 11.34
CA GLN A 79 22.37 -4.39 10.74
C GLN A 79 20.85 -4.30 10.60
N THR A 80 20.32 -3.10 10.87
CA THR A 80 18.90 -2.80 10.68
C THR A 80 18.67 -1.98 9.44
N HIS A 81 17.57 -2.22 8.74
CA HIS A 81 17.21 -1.41 7.59
C HIS A 81 15.72 -1.05 7.57
N MET A 82 15.42 0.04 6.90
CA MET A 82 14.07 0.54 6.70
C MET A 82 13.74 0.72 5.22
N LEU A 83 12.45 0.63 4.88
CA LEU A 83 11.95 0.99 3.56
C LEU A 83 11.53 2.46 3.51
N ASP A 84 12.02 3.19 2.52
CA ASP A 84 11.72 4.60 2.29
C ASP A 84 11.29 4.82 0.82
N ARG A 85 10.33 5.73 0.61
CA ARG A 85 9.71 6.00 -0.70
C ARG A 85 10.25 7.28 -1.33
N ALA A 86 11.52 7.59 -1.16
CA ALA A 86 12.20 8.75 -1.73
C ALA A 86 11.40 10.06 -1.52
N LEU A 87 10.90 10.70 -2.59
CA LEU A 87 10.11 11.93 -2.53
C LEU A 87 8.95 11.86 -1.51
N ASN A 88 8.39 10.68 -1.31
CA ASN A 88 7.25 10.47 -0.42
C ASN A 88 7.64 10.11 1.03
N GLY A 89 8.93 9.92 1.33
CA GLY A 89 9.38 9.49 2.66
C GLY A 89 8.68 8.20 3.12
N LEU A 90 7.96 8.24 4.22
CA LEU A 90 7.22 7.08 4.75
C LEU A 90 5.73 7.06 4.36
N ARG A 91 5.23 8.09 3.69
CA ARG A 91 3.81 8.19 3.31
C ARG A 91 3.56 7.92 1.82
N MET A 92 2.35 8.12 1.34
CA MET A 92 1.93 7.83 -0.04
C MET A 92 1.95 9.07 -0.94
N SER A 93 2.15 10.26 -0.37
CA SER A 93 2.21 11.56 -1.05
C SER A 93 3.56 12.22 -0.81
N PRO A 94 4.00 13.13 -1.68
CA PRO A 94 5.26 13.86 -1.53
C PRO A 94 5.41 14.59 -0.19
N VAL A 95 6.65 14.71 0.23
CA VAL A 95 7.05 15.29 1.53
C VAL A 95 7.91 16.53 1.29
N PRO A 96 7.76 17.63 2.07
CA PRO A 96 8.66 18.78 2.04
C PRO A 96 10.14 18.42 2.23
N VAL A 97 11.03 19.20 1.62
CA VAL A 97 12.46 18.89 1.58
C VAL A 97 13.11 18.87 2.97
N ASP A 98 12.74 19.79 3.85
CA ASP A 98 13.24 19.88 5.23
C ASP A 98 12.76 18.70 6.08
N VAL A 99 11.53 18.24 5.88
CA VAL A 99 10.99 17.01 6.53
C VAL A 99 11.76 15.77 6.07
N ARG A 100 12.10 15.65 4.76
CA ARG A 100 12.94 14.54 4.27
C ARG A 100 14.34 14.56 4.88
N LYS A 101 14.96 15.72 5.03
CA LYS A 101 16.28 15.84 5.68
C LYS A 101 16.22 15.44 7.15
N LEU A 102 15.18 15.87 7.87
CA LEU A 102 14.98 15.50 9.28
C LEU A 102 14.73 14.01 9.43
N PHE A 103 13.98 13.40 8.51
CA PHE A 103 13.66 11.97 8.48
C PHE A 103 14.90 11.07 8.67
N TYR A 104 15.93 11.25 7.84
CA TYR A 104 17.13 10.40 7.91
C TYR A 104 17.91 10.59 9.21
N LYS A 105 17.99 11.83 9.71
CA LYS A 105 18.65 12.12 11.00
C LYS A 105 17.96 11.43 12.16
N VAL A 106 16.63 11.54 12.22
CA VAL A 106 15.80 10.90 13.26
C VAL A 106 15.94 9.39 13.19
N LYS A 107 15.81 8.78 12.01
CA LYS A 107 15.88 7.31 11.88
C LYS A 107 17.28 6.78 12.19
N LYS A 108 18.35 7.49 11.82
CA LYS A 108 19.71 7.13 12.24
C LYS A 108 19.88 7.19 13.75
N ALA A 109 19.40 8.23 14.40
CA ALA A 109 19.43 8.35 15.87
C ALA A 109 18.60 7.28 16.59
N GLN A 110 17.59 6.72 15.89
CA GLN A 110 16.75 5.62 16.39
C GLN A 110 17.35 4.23 16.14
N GLY A 111 18.55 4.15 15.57
CA GLY A 111 19.27 2.89 15.37
C GLY A 111 18.98 2.22 14.03
N VAL A 112 18.63 2.97 12.99
CA VAL A 112 18.50 2.44 11.62
C VAL A 112 19.80 2.65 10.87
N ASP A 113 20.43 1.57 10.37
CA ASP A 113 21.74 1.64 9.69
C ASP A 113 21.60 1.92 8.21
N ILE A 114 20.61 1.33 7.56
CA ILE A 114 20.46 1.33 6.11
C ILE A 114 19.10 1.88 5.74
N THR A 115 19.07 2.85 4.85
CA THR A 115 17.83 3.21 4.17
C THR A 115 17.74 2.50 2.82
N ARG A 116 16.68 1.71 2.62
CA ARG A 116 16.29 1.13 1.34
C ARG A 116 15.37 2.12 0.63
N CYS A 117 15.97 3.01 -0.14
CA CYS A 117 15.26 4.10 -0.80
C CYS A 117 14.79 3.70 -2.19
N PHE A 118 13.48 3.82 -2.47
CA PHE A 118 12.94 3.62 -3.81
C PHE A 118 12.08 4.79 -4.28
N CYS A 119 12.12 5.07 -5.57
CA CYS A 119 11.11 5.87 -6.25
C CYS A 119 10.17 4.94 -7.01
N GLY A 120 8.87 5.04 -6.78
CA GLY A 120 7.91 4.18 -7.47
C GLY A 120 7.84 4.38 -8.98
N LEU A 121 8.43 5.45 -9.54
CA LEU A 121 8.62 5.67 -10.97
C LEU A 121 10.02 5.31 -11.48
N ASN A 122 10.93 4.85 -10.60
CA ASN A 122 12.36 4.71 -10.88
C ASN A 122 13.02 6.02 -11.35
N ASP A 123 12.45 7.18 -10.99
CA ASP A 123 13.07 8.47 -11.27
C ASP A 123 14.28 8.69 -10.35
N THR A 124 15.45 8.66 -10.94
CA THR A 124 16.72 8.76 -10.21
C THR A 124 16.88 10.09 -9.49
N ARG A 125 16.28 11.19 -9.96
CA ARG A 125 16.30 12.51 -9.29
C ARG A 125 15.74 12.41 -7.87
N ASN A 126 14.61 11.71 -7.70
CA ASN A 126 14.00 11.49 -6.39
C ASN A 126 14.86 10.63 -5.47
N ILE A 127 15.57 9.61 -6.04
CA ILE A 127 16.40 8.68 -5.27
C ILE A 127 17.74 9.33 -4.89
N ILE A 128 18.37 10.08 -5.80
CA ILE A 128 19.66 10.72 -5.57
C ILE A 128 19.58 11.74 -4.43
N ASP A 129 18.52 12.52 -4.35
CA ASP A 129 18.29 13.42 -3.21
C ASP A 129 18.22 12.65 -1.88
N SER A 130 17.54 11.51 -1.86
CA SER A 130 17.47 10.65 -0.68
C SER A 130 18.81 10.03 -0.32
N ILE A 131 19.59 9.57 -1.31
CA ILE A 131 20.96 9.09 -1.11
C ILE A 131 21.80 10.15 -0.42
N LYS A 132 21.76 11.39 -0.91
CA LYS A 132 22.50 12.51 -0.33
C LYS A 132 22.11 12.75 1.13
N TYR A 133 20.80 12.87 1.42
CA TYR A 133 20.34 13.15 2.78
C TYR A 133 20.62 11.99 3.75
N ALA A 134 20.52 10.75 3.29
CA ALA A 134 20.86 9.57 4.08
C ALA A 134 22.35 9.54 4.44
N LYS A 135 23.23 9.82 3.48
CA LYS A 135 24.68 9.87 3.72
C LYS A 135 25.08 11.02 4.63
N GLU A 136 24.46 12.18 4.48
CA GLU A 136 24.63 13.32 5.41
C GLU A 136 24.21 12.97 6.85
N ALA A 137 23.23 12.07 7.01
CA ALA A 137 22.82 11.55 8.32
C ALA A 137 23.69 10.38 8.82
N GLY A 138 24.67 9.90 8.05
CA GLY A 138 25.53 8.78 8.41
C GLY A 138 24.88 7.39 8.22
N MET A 139 23.88 7.26 7.35
CA MET A 139 23.26 6.00 6.97
C MET A 139 23.93 5.41 5.73
N ILE A 140 23.84 4.09 5.57
CA ILE A 140 24.12 3.40 4.31
C ILE A 140 22.94 3.65 3.36
N ALA A 141 23.23 4.20 2.19
CA ALA A 141 22.22 4.50 1.18
C ALA A 141 22.10 3.34 0.18
N GLN A 142 21.08 2.49 0.39
CA GLN A 142 20.74 1.40 -0.53
C GLN A 142 19.70 1.91 -1.55
N ALA A 143 20.16 2.19 -2.78
CA ALA A 143 19.28 2.62 -3.85
C ALA A 143 18.55 1.44 -4.47
N THR A 144 17.24 1.62 -4.73
CA THR A 144 16.37 0.51 -5.09
C THR A 144 15.81 0.67 -6.50
N MET A 145 15.92 -0.37 -7.30
CA MET A 145 15.27 -0.51 -8.60
C MET A 145 13.95 -1.26 -8.43
N CYS A 146 12.83 -0.60 -8.69
CA CYS A 146 11.51 -1.23 -8.70
C CYS A 146 11.35 -2.05 -9.97
N LEU A 147 11.27 -3.38 -9.82
CA LEU A 147 11.19 -4.30 -10.93
C LEU A 147 9.75 -4.47 -11.41
N THR A 148 9.57 -4.37 -12.72
CA THR A 148 8.35 -4.75 -13.43
C THR A 148 8.72 -5.24 -14.82
N VAL A 149 7.77 -5.78 -15.58
CA VAL A 149 8.03 -6.37 -16.90
C VAL A 149 7.12 -5.73 -17.93
N SER A 150 7.71 -5.03 -18.89
CA SER A 150 7.00 -4.44 -20.03
C SER A 150 7.96 -4.24 -21.20
N LYS A 151 7.47 -3.71 -22.31
CA LYS A 151 8.32 -3.32 -23.47
C LYS A 151 9.34 -2.21 -23.13
N VAL A 152 9.11 -1.43 -22.08
CA VAL A 152 10.01 -0.37 -21.59
C VAL A 152 11.00 -0.91 -20.57
N HIS A 153 10.51 -1.74 -19.64
CA HIS A 153 11.30 -2.27 -18.53
C HIS A 153 12.10 -3.51 -18.97
N THR A 154 13.13 -3.26 -19.78
CA THR A 154 14.04 -4.27 -20.33
C THR A 154 15.27 -4.46 -19.43
N VAL A 155 16.09 -5.47 -19.71
CA VAL A 155 17.40 -5.65 -19.04
C VAL A 155 18.26 -4.40 -19.20
N GLU A 156 18.31 -3.82 -20.40
CA GLU A 156 19.07 -2.60 -20.68
C GLU A 156 18.58 -1.40 -19.86
N TYR A 157 17.24 -1.22 -19.75
CA TYR A 157 16.67 -0.19 -18.90
C TYR A 157 17.18 -0.27 -17.46
N TYR A 158 17.19 -1.47 -16.86
CA TYR A 158 17.67 -1.66 -15.49
C TYR A 158 19.19 -1.54 -15.36
N CYS A 159 19.95 -1.91 -16.38
CA CYS A 159 21.39 -1.68 -16.41
C CYS A 159 21.71 -0.18 -16.40
N ASN A 160 21.04 0.61 -17.24
CA ASN A 160 21.20 2.06 -17.27
C ASN A 160 20.75 2.72 -15.95
N LEU A 161 19.63 2.26 -15.38
CA LEU A 161 19.15 2.73 -14.08
C LEU A 161 20.20 2.47 -12.97
N ALA A 162 20.80 1.29 -12.95
CA ALA A 162 21.86 0.97 -11.99
C ALA A 162 23.08 1.91 -12.16
N ASP A 163 23.47 2.20 -13.39
CA ASP A 163 24.56 3.14 -13.68
C ASP A 163 24.27 4.54 -13.11
N GLU A 164 23.06 5.05 -13.33
CA GLU A 164 22.64 6.35 -12.79
C GLU A 164 22.64 6.37 -11.25
N LEU A 165 22.18 5.30 -10.62
CA LEU A 165 22.12 5.20 -9.16
C LEU A 165 23.52 5.13 -8.53
N VAL A 166 24.43 4.35 -9.13
CA VAL A 166 25.84 4.27 -8.67
C VAL A 166 26.53 5.61 -8.88
N ALA A 167 26.35 6.25 -10.03
CA ALA A 167 26.88 7.60 -10.30
C ALA A 167 26.29 8.64 -9.33
N GLY A 168 25.04 8.46 -8.89
CA GLY A 168 24.38 9.27 -7.88
C GLY A 168 24.87 9.05 -6.45
N GLY A 169 25.82 8.13 -6.23
CA GLY A 169 26.49 7.89 -4.96
C GLY A 169 25.85 6.84 -4.08
N ALA A 170 25.05 5.92 -4.64
CA ALA A 170 24.53 4.77 -3.90
C ALA A 170 25.66 3.91 -3.33
N ASP A 171 25.54 3.52 -2.06
CA ASP A 171 26.47 2.59 -1.42
C ASP A 171 26.14 1.14 -1.79
N GLU A 172 24.87 0.85 -2.03
CA GLU A 172 24.35 -0.48 -2.37
C GLU A 172 23.18 -0.38 -3.36
N ILE A 173 22.93 -1.46 -4.08
CA ILE A 173 21.76 -1.61 -4.97
C ILE A 173 20.83 -2.69 -4.45
N CYS A 174 19.52 -2.36 -4.33
CA CYS A 174 18.45 -3.34 -4.10
C CYS A 174 17.69 -3.58 -5.39
N MET A 175 17.58 -4.85 -5.78
CA MET A 175 16.67 -5.29 -6.84
C MET A 175 15.35 -5.68 -6.20
N LYS A 176 14.32 -4.84 -6.32
CA LYS A 176 13.04 -5.00 -5.64
C LYS A 176 11.96 -5.53 -6.57
N ASP A 177 11.69 -6.83 -6.47
CA ASP A 177 10.62 -7.54 -7.17
C ASP A 177 9.40 -7.72 -6.24
N MET A 178 8.66 -6.63 -6.01
CA MET A 178 7.52 -6.60 -5.10
C MET A 178 6.26 -7.31 -5.62
N ALA A 179 6.25 -7.75 -6.86
CA ALA A 179 5.18 -8.57 -7.43
C ALA A 179 5.63 -10.03 -7.63
N GLY A 180 6.92 -10.31 -7.52
CA GLY A 180 7.50 -11.63 -7.79
C GLY A 180 7.41 -12.04 -9.27
N ILE A 181 7.33 -11.05 -10.17
CA ILE A 181 7.14 -11.26 -11.62
C ILE A 181 8.43 -11.13 -12.43
N GLY A 182 9.53 -10.77 -11.80
CA GLY A 182 10.83 -10.69 -12.45
C GLY A 182 11.18 -12.03 -13.11
N ARG A 183 11.63 -11.98 -14.37
CA ARG A 183 12.02 -13.17 -15.10
C ARG A 183 13.41 -13.61 -14.63
N PRO A 184 13.57 -14.83 -14.10
CA PRO A 184 14.81 -15.26 -13.42
C PRO A 184 16.07 -15.00 -14.22
N VAL A 185 16.10 -15.42 -15.49
CA VAL A 185 17.26 -15.22 -16.38
C VAL A 185 17.54 -13.73 -16.64
N SER A 186 16.51 -12.90 -16.77
CA SER A 186 16.68 -11.46 -16.96
C SER A 186 17.25 -10.80 -15.71
N LEU A 187 16.80 -11.20 -14.53
CA LEU A 187 17.36 -10.71 -13.25
C LEU A 187 18.83 -11.10 -13.10
N GLY A 188 19.19 -12.34 -13.43
CA GLY A 188 20.59 -12.78 -13.45
C GLY A 188 21.46 -11.93 -14.40
N LYS A 189 20.95 -11.60 -15.59
CA LYS A 189 21.69 -10.72 -16.55
C LYS A 189 21.92 -9.32 -15.98
N ILE A 190 20.93 -8.73 -15.30
CA ILE A 190 21.07 -7.40 -14.66
C ILE A 190 22.14 -7.46 -13.56
N VAL A 191 22.09 -8.46 -12.67
CA VAL A 191 23.11 -8.63 -11.62
C VAL A 191 24.49 -8.83 -12.20
N SER A 192 24.64 -9.69 -13.23
CA SER A 192 25.93 -9.92 -13.92
C SER A 192 26.49 -8.63 -14.51
N TYR A 193 25.64 -7.80 -15.13
CA TYR A 193 26.05 -6.50 -15.65
C TYR A 193 26.60 -5.59 -14.54
N ILE A 194 25.81 -5.43 -13.46
CA ILE A 194 26.20 -4.56 -12.34
C ILE A 194 27.51 -5.03 -11.73
N LYS A 195 27.66 -6.33 -11.45
CA LYS A 195 28.88 -6.89 -10.86
C LYS A 195 30.10 -6.81 -11.77
N SER A 196 29.91 -6.94 -13.08
CA SER A 196 31.01 -6.79 -14.04
C SER A 196 31.55 -5.36 -14.09
N LYS A 197 30.69 -4.36 -13.93
CA LYS A 197 31.04 -2.94 -14.02
C LYS A 197 31.41 -2.36 -12.65
N TYR A 198 30.75 -2.80 -11.59
CA TYR A 198 30.90 -2.34 -10.21
C TYR A 198 31.13 -3.53 -9.27
N PRO A 199 32.28 -4.19 -9.29
CA PRO A 199 32.50 -5.46 -8.58
C PRO A 199 32.35 -5.34 -7.06
N ASN A 200 32.58 -4.15 -6.50
CA ASN A 200 32.53 -3.92 -5.05
C ASN A 200 31.16 -3.44 -4.55
N ILE A 201 30.20 -3.13 -5.44
CA ILE A 201 28.86 -2.72 -5.00
C ILE A 201 28.11 -3.90 -4.40
N THR A 202 27.54 -3.73 -3.23
CA THR A 202 26.66 -4.74 -2.62
C THR A 202 25.33 -4.77 -3.35
N ILE A 203 24.90 -5.97 -3.77
CA ILE A 203 23.59 -6.20 -4.39
C ILE A 203 22.75 -7.03 -3.43
N GLN A 204 21.57 -6.51 -3.09
CA GLN A 204 20.55 -7.21 -2.31
C GLN A 204 19.30 -7.48 -3.16
N TYR A 205 18.83 -8.73 -3.18
CA TYR A 205 17.62 -9.11 -3.90
C TYR A 205 16.44 -9.23 -2.95
N HIS A 206 15.38 -8.47 -3.24
CA HIS A 206 14.11 -8.48 -2.53
C HIS A 206 13.02 -9.00 -3.47
N GLY A 207 12.58 -10.25 -3.27
CA GLY A 207 11.59 -10.89 -4.11
C GLY A 207 10.42 -11.44 -3.32
N GLN A 208 9.20 -10.95 -3.64
CA GLN A 208 7.97 -11.56 -3.13
C GLN A 208 7.61 -12.79 -3.96
N THR A 209 6.92 -13.77 -3.35
CA THR A 209 6.73 -15.08 -3.99
C THR A 209 5.54 -15.14 -4.94
N GLY A 210 4.56 -14.27 -4.80
CA GLY A 210 3.38 -14.09 -5.65
C GLY A 210 3.05 -15.20 -6.67
N PRO A 211 3.58 -15.13 -7.89
CA PRO A 211 3.33 -16.11 -8.95
C PRO A 211 4.21 -17.37 -8.92
N GLY A 212 5.21 -17.44 -8.00
CA GLY A 212 6.06 -18.62 -7.82
C GLY A 212 7.43 -18.57 -8.49
N PHE A 213 7.84 -17.47 -9.15
CA PHE A 213 9.18 -17.37 -9.79
C PHE A 213 10.34 -17.20 -8.80
N THR A 214 10.08 -16.72 -7.61
CA THR A 214 11.11 -16.22 -6.67
C THR A 214 12.20 -17.24 -6.32
N PRO A 215 11.93 -18.53 -6.09
CA PRO A 215 13.01 -19.49 -5.88
C PRO A 215 13.99 -19.56 -7.06
N ALA A 216 13.47 -19.61 -8.29
CA ALA A 216 14.31 -19.59 -9.49
C ALA A 216 15.05 -18.26 -9.66
N SER A 217 14.40 -17.15 -9.34
CA SER A 217 15.01 -15.80 -9.37
C SER A 217 16.15 -15.69 -8.36
N ILE A 218 15.96 -16.17 -7.12
CA ILE A 218 17.01 -16.21 -6.09
C ILE A 218 18.23 -16.99 -6.60
N LEU A 219 18.02 -18.17 -7.20
CA LEU A 219 19.11 -18.98 -7.71
C LEU A 219 19.87 -18.29 -8.85
N GLU A 220 19.17 -17.66 -9.78
CA GLU A 220 19.78 -16.94 -10.90
C GLU A 220 20.54 -15.69 -10.46
N VAL A 221 19.98 -14.88 -9.57
CA VAL A 221 20.69 -13.69 -9.04
C VAL A 221 21.89 -14.10 -8.17
N ALA A 222 21.76 -15.18 -7.39
CA ALA A 222 22.87 -15.73 -6.62
C ALA A 222 24.01 -16.15 -7.52
N LYS A 223 23.77 -16.96 -8.57
CA LYS A 223 24.79 -17.36 -9.56
C LYS A 223 25.45 -16.16 -10.25
N ALA A 224 24.69 -15.10 -10.48
CA ALA A 224 25.15 -13.89 -11.14
C ALA A 224 25.99 -12.95 -10.25
N GLY A 225 26.03 -13.17 -8.94
CA GLY A 225 26.88 -12.37 -8.02
C GLY A 225 26.12 -11.56 -6.96
N CYS A 226 24.81 -11.75 -6.77
CA CYS A 226 24.06 -11.11 -5.69
C CYS A 226 24.62 -11.51 -4.33
N ASP A 227 24.76 -10.55 -3.40
CA ASP A 227 25.44 -10.77 -2.12
C ASP A 227 24.49 -11.12 -0.98
N ILE A 228 23.28 -10.55 -1.00
CA ILE A 228 22.32 -10.66 0.09
C ILE A 228 20.94 -11.01 -0.48
N ILE A 229 20.27 -11.96 0.13
CA ILE A 229 18.90 -12.38 -0.22
C ILE A 229 17.94 -12.03 0.91
N ASP A 230 16.87 -11.32 0.57
CA ASP A 230 15.75 -11.09 1.47
C ASP A 230 14.92 -12.36 1.61
N VAL A 231 14.62 -12.73 2.84
CA VAL A 231 13.89 -13.95 3.18
C VAL A 231 12.79 -13.68 4.20
N GLY A 232 11.78 -14.54 4.20
CA GLY A 232 10.74 -14.59 5.20
C GLY A 232 10.91 -15.77 6.15
N MET A 233 9.93 -15.95 7.03
CA MET A 233 9.80 -17.11 7.90
C MET A 233 8.33 -17.48 8.09
N GLU A 234 8.07 -18.77 8.35
CA GLU A 234 6.72 -19.20 8.71
C GLU A 234 6.20 -18.51 10.00
N PRO A 235 4.87 -18.29 10.09
CA PRO A 235 3.82 -18.67 9.16
C PRO A 235 3.54 -17.63 8.06
N LEU A 236 4.37 -16.59 7.89
CA LEU A 236 4.18 -15.49 6.94
C LEU A 236 5.06 -15.58 5.68
N SER A 237 5.81 -16.66 5.51
CA SER A 237 6.48 -16.95 4.24
C SER A 237 5.48 -17.37 3.16
N TRP A 238 5.88 -17.21 1.89
CA TRP A 238 5.10 -17.53 0.69
C TRP A 238 3.93 -16.58 0.41
N GLY A 239 3.06 -16.95 -0.50
CA GLY A 239 1.94 -16.12 -0.92
C GLY A 239 2.39 -14.74 -1.40
N THR A 240 1.88 -13.68 -0.79
CA THR A 240 2.30 -12.29 -1.05
C THR A 240 3.58 -11.90 -0.29
N GLY A 241 4.09 -12.78 0.57
CA GLY A 241 5.33 -12.59 1.32
C GLY A 241 6.57 -13.07 0.56
N HIS A 242 7.60 -13.42 1.32
CA HIS A 242 8.92 -13.83 0.82
C HIS A 242 9.12 -15.34 0.93
N ALA A 243 10.11 -15.86 0.20
CA ALA A 243 10.51 -17.25 0.34
C ALA A 243 11.05 -17.54 1.74
N ASP A 244 10.75 -18.71 2.28
CA ASP A 244 11.19 -19.11 3.61
C ASP A 244 12.71 -19.31 3.67
N VAL A 245 13.32 -18.83 4.76
CA VAL A 245 14.77 -18.89 4.96
C VAL A 245 15.31 -20.32 4.93
N ILE A 246 14.55 -21.30 5.45
CA ILE A 246 14.98 -22.71 5.46
C ILE A 246 15.11 -23.22 4.03
N MET A 247 14.09 -23.01 3.20
CA MET A 247 14.09 -23.45 1.81
C MET A 247 15.19 -22.74 1.01
N VAL A 248 15.33 -21.41 1.19
CA VAL A 248 16.34 -20.61 0.48
C VAL A 248 17.75 -21.11 0.84
N ARG A 249 17.99 -21.37 2.13
CA ARG A 249 19.26 -21.93 2.60
C ARG A 249 19.57 -23.27 1.94
N GLU A 250 18.65 -24.23 1.97
CA GLU A 250 18.88 -25.57 1.42
C GLU A 250 19.11 -25.53 -0.09
N MET A 251 18.33 -24.72 -0.81
CA MET A 251 18.50 -24.53 -2.25
C MET A 251 19.86 -23.93 -2.62
N LEU A 252 20.32 -22.92 -1.89
CA LEU A 252 21.62 -22.27 -2.16
C LEU A 252 22.78 -23.16 -1.74
N LYS A 253 22.65 -23.91 -0.65
CA LYS A 253 23.65 -24.91 -0.21
C LYS A 253 23.84 -26.02 -1.24
N ASP A 254 22.74 -26.56 -1.77
CA ASP A 254 22.77 -27.57 -2.84
C ASP A 254 23.43 -27.01 -4.12
N ALA A 255 23.20 -25.71 -4.41
CA ALA A 255 23.84 -25.01 -5.52
C ALA A 255 25.34 -24.68 -5.29
N GLY A 256 25.91 -25.03 -4.14
CA GLY A 256 27.34 -24.88 -3.82
C GLY A 256 27.73 -23.54 -3.20
N PHE A 257 26.78 -22.74 -2.74
CA PHE A 257 27.07 -21.51 -2.00
C PHE A 257 27.38 -21.76 -0.53
N ASP A 258 28.19 -20.89 0.06
CA ASP A 258 28.40 -20.82 1.50
C ASP A 258 27.27 -19.97 2.11
N VAL A 259 26.46 -20.58 2.96
CA VAL A 259 25.27 -19.96 3.57
C VAL A 259 25.24 -20.23 5.07
N PRO A 260 24.73 -19.29 5.88
CA PRO A 260 24.73 -19.44 7.32
C PRO A 260 23.85 -20.63 7.79
N GLU A 261 24.26 -21.29 8.87
CA GLU A 261 23.46 -22.31 9.55
C GLU A 261 22.30 -21.65 10.32
N ILE A 262 21.19 -22.39 10.44
CA ILE A 262 19.97 -21.92 11.13
C ILE A 262 19.81 -22.69 12.43
N ASN A 263 19.74 -21.99 13.56
CA ASN A 263 19.30 -22.61 14.81
C ASN A 263 17.80 -22.92 14.75
N MET A 264 17.46 -24.16 14.41
CA MET A 264 16.07 -24.60 14.23
C MET A 264 15.22 -24.48 15.50
N ALA A 265 15.82 -24.62 16.69
CA ALA A 265 15.06 -24.43 17.94
C ALA A 265 14.61 -22.97 18.11
N ALA A 266 15.47 -22.02 17.80
CA ALA A 266 15.12 -20.59 17.80
C ALA A 266 14.11 -20.26 16.68
N TYR A 267 14.27 -20.82 15.48
CA TYR A 267 13.30 -20.67 14.40
C TYR A 267 11.90 -21.12 14.83
N MET A 268 11.77 -22.29 15.45
CA MET A 268 10.48 -22.81 15.89
C MET A 268 9.85 -21.94 16.98
N ARG A 269 10.64 -21.36 17.90
CA ARG A 269 10.14 -20.42 18.90
C ARG A 269 9.68 -19.11 18.25
N ALA A 270 10.46 -18.55 17.32
CA ALA A 270 10.07 -17.35 16.57
C ALA A 270 8.79 -17.59 15.75
N ARG A 271 8.67 -18.75 15.10
CA ARG A 271 7.46 -19.18 14.39
C ARG A 271 6.24 -19.25 15.31
N THR A 272 6.39 -19.84 16.49
CA THR A 272 5.31 -19.96 17.49
C THR A 272 4.87 -18.58 17.96
N LEU A 273 5.81 -17.67 18.29
CA LEU A 273 5.49 -16.29 18.65
C LEU A 273 4.78 -15.53 17.53
N THR A 274 5.24 -15.68 16.29
CA THR A 274 4.58 -15.05 15.13
C THR A 274 3.14 -15.56 14.97
N GLN A 275 2.89 -16.86 15.16
CA GLN A 275 1.55 -17.43 15.16
C GLN A 275 0.70 -16.88 16.32
N GLU A 276 1.28 -16.77 17.52
CA GLU A 276 0.58 -16.17 18.67
C GLU A 276 0.15 -14.73 18.40
N PHE A 277 0.99 -13.93 17.73
CA PHE A 277 0.62 -12.55 17.32
C PHE A 277 -0.51 -12.52 16.30
N MET A 278 -0.55 -13.50 15.39
CA MET A 278 -1.67 -13.67 14.47
C MET A 278 -2.96 -14.03 15.22
N ASP A 279 -2.88 -14.94 16.16
CA ASP A 279 -4.04 -15.42 16.93
C ASP A 279 -4.60 -14.35 17.86
N ASP A 280 -3.74 -13.48 18.42
CA ASP A 280 -4.16 -12.34 19.24
C ASP A 280 -5.07 -11.38 18.46
N PHE A 281 -4.56 -10.81 17.35
CA PHE A 281 -5.38 -9.91 16.55
C PHE A 281 -4.96 -9.76 15.08
N LEU A 282 -3.69 -9.96 14.74
CA LEU A 282 -3.17 -9.65 13.40
C LEU A 282 -3.80 -10.52 12.31
N GLY A 283 -4.11 -11.77 12.62
CA GLY A 283 -4.74 -12.70 11.68
C GLY A 283 -6.13 -12.27 11.21
N TYR A 284 -6.83 -11.40 11.95
CA TYR A 284 -8.11 -10.83 11.49
C TYR A 284 -7.95 -9.86 10.30
N TYR A 285 -6.73 -9.41 10.05
CA TYR A 285 -6.38 -8.45 9.01
C TYR A 285 -5.55 -9.05 7.87
N ILE A 286 -5.35 -10.37 7.88
CA ILE A 286 -4.63 -11.10 6.83
C ILE A 286 -5.64 -11.88 5.98
N PRO A 287 -5.95 -11.45 4.75
CA PRO A 287 -6.80 -12.23 3.85
C PRO A 287 -6.16 -13.59 3.55
N GLU A 288 -6.97 -14.65 3.53
CA GLU A 288 -6.49 -16.00 3.22
C GLU A 288 -5.86 -16.09 1.81
N SER A 289 -6.39 -15.32 0.87
CA SER A 289 -5.85 -15.21 -0.48
C SER A 289 -4.38 -14.77 -0.52
N ASN A 290 -3.95 -13.93 0.45
CA ASN A 290 -2.57 -13.45 0.52
C ASN A 290 -1.57 -14.52 0.97
N ARG A 291 -2.06 -15.64 1.48
CA ARG A 291 -1.23 -16.79 1.89
C ARG A 291 -1.04 -17.82 0.79
N ARG A 292 -1.57 -17.55 -0.41
CA ARG A 292 -1.53 -18.47 -1.56
C ARG A 292 -0.74 -17.86 -2.71
N LEU A 293 -0.05 -18.72 -3.47
CA LEU A 293 0.54 -18.34 -4.73
C LEU A 293 -0.56 -18.21 -5.80
N THR A 294 -0.41 -17.26 -6.71
CA THR A 294 -1.30 -17.12 -7.85
C THR A 294 -0.57 -16.69 -9.11
N SER A 295 -0.60 -17.52 -10.13
CA SER A 295 0.01 -17.21 -11.44
C SER A 295 -0.70 -16.06 -12.18
N LEU A 296 -1.91 -15.68 -11.77
CA LEU A 296 -2.65 -14.56 -12.39
C LEU A 296 -1.91 -13.23 -12.24
N LEU A 297 -1.03 -13.08 -11.24
CA LEU A 297 -0.18 -11.91 -11.07
C LEU A 297 0.74 -11.66 -12.27
N ILE A 298 1.10 -12.71 -13.03
CA ILE A 298 1.94 -12.58 -14.23
C ILE A 298 1.24 -11.73 -15.30
N GLY A 299 -0.07 -11.89 -15.45
CA GLY A 299 -0.85 -11.20 -16.46
C GLY A 299 -1.02 -9.70 -16.18
N CYS A 300 -1.29 -9.32 -14.94
CA CYS A 300 -1.54 -7.92 -14.58
C CYS A 300 -0.30 -7.21 -14.01
N GLY A 301 0.73 -7.94 -13.55
CA GLY A 301 1.96 -7.38 -12.96
C GLY A 301 1.76 -6.61 -11.65
N LEU A 302 0.57 -6.69 -11.03
CA LEU A 302 0.27 -6.01 -9.77
C LEU A 302 0.90 -6.74 -8.59
N PRO A 303 1.37 -6.02 -7.54
CA PRO A 303 1.81 -6.65 -6.29
C PRO A 303 0.74 -7.54 -5.68
N GLY A 304 1.13 -8.63 -5.00
CA GLY A 304 0.20 -9.61 -4.45
C GLY A 304 -0.85 -9.02 -3.50
N GLY A 305 -0.47 -8.08 -2.63
CA GLY A 305 -1.39 -7.35 -1.76
C GLY A 305 -2.40 -6.48 -2.54
N MET A 306 -2.05 -6.02 -3.73
CA MET A 306 -2.95 -5.27 -4.62
C MET A 306 -3.97 -6.18 -5.30
N MET A 307 -3.64 -7.45 -5.56
CA MET A 307 -4.59 -8.42 -6.10
C MET A 307 -5.74 -8.67 -5.11
N GLY A 308 -5.45 -8.82 -3.82
CA GLY A 308 -6.48 -8.95 -2.79
C GLY A 308 -7.39 -7.70 -2.73
N SER A 309 -6.80 -6.50 -2.80
CA SER A 309 -7.56 -5.24 -2.90
C SER A 309 -8.42 -5.19 -4.17
N LEU A 310 -7.87 -5.59 -5.33
CA LEU A 310 -8.61 -5.64 -6.58
C LEU A 310 -9.82 -6.57 -6.50
N MET A 311 -9.64 -7.78 -5.98
CA MET A 311 -10.73 -8.75 -5.82
C MET A 311 -11.84 -8.20 -4.92
N ASN A 312 -11.48 -7.50 -3.85
CA ASN A 312 -12.47 -6.85 -2.97
C ASN A 312 -13.22 -5.73 -3.71
N ASP A 313 -12.49 -4.87 -4.44
CA ASP A 313 -13.10 -3.79 -5.23
C ASP A 313 -14.05 -4.34 -6.32
N LEU A 314 -13.66 -5.43 -7.01
CA LEU A 314 -14.51 -6.08 -8.01
C LEU A 314 -15.79 -6.66 -7.37
N THR A 315 -15.66 -7.34 -6.25
CA THR A 315 -16.81 -7.92 -5.53
C THR A 315 -17.79 -6.82 -5.07
N THR A 316 -17.26 -5.72 -4.52
CA THR A 316 -18.06 -4.59 -4.04
C THR A 316 -18.82 -3.90 -5.20
N ASN A 317 -18.17 -3.75 -6.36
CA ASN A 317 -18.78 -3.04 -7.49
C ASN A 317 -19.59 -3.95 -8.43
N LEU A 318 -19.52 -5.28 -8.28
CA LEU A 318 -20.18 -6.24 -9.17
C LEU A 318 -21.69 -6.03 -9.25
N GLU A 319 -22.34 -5.77 -8.11
CA GLU A 319 -23.78 -5.55 -8.06
C GLU A 319 -24.19 -4.27 -8.81
N SER A 320 -23.48 -3.16 -8.60
CA SER A 320 -23.71 -1.88 -9.28
C SER A 320 -23.52 -2.02 -10.80
N ILE A 321 -22.44 -2.67 -11.23
CA ILE A 321 -22.16 -2.94 -12.64
C ILE A 321 -23.29 -3.80 -13.25
N ASN A 322 -23.72 -4.87 -12.58
CA ASN A 322 -24.77 -5.74 -13.06
C ASN A 322 -26.14 -5.05 -13.12
N LYS A 323 -26.46 -4.16 -12.19
CA LYS A 323 -27.64 -3.30 -12.27
C LYS A 323 -27.61 -2.41 -13.54
N SER A 324 -26.45 -1.81 -13.85
CA SER A 324 -26.29 -1.00 -15.07
C SER A 324 -26.44 -1.85 -16.35
N ARG A 325 -25.86 -3.06 -16.36
CA ARG A 325 -25.98 -4.00 -17.49
C ARG A 325 -27.41 -4.47 -17.71
N ALA A 326 -28.15 -4.78 -16.64
CA ALA A 326 -29.56 -5.17 -16.72
C ALA A 326 -30.43 -4.04 -17.34
N LYS A 327 -30.19 -2.77 -16.99
CA LYS A 327 -30.86 -1.61 -17.63
C LYS A 327 -30.61 -1.54 -19.14
N GLN A 328 -29.48 -2.10 -19.62
CA GLN A 328 -29.09 -2.15 -21.03
C GLN A 328 -29.48 -3.47 -21.73
N GLY A 329 -30.18 -4.38 -21.06
CA GLY A 329 -30.52 -5.72 -21.57
C GLY A 329 -29.30 -6.64 -21.76
N LYS A 330 -28.20 -6.38 -21.10
CA LYS A 330 -26.96 -7.18 -21.16
C LYS A 330 -26.95 -8.24 -20.06
N PRO A 331 -26.35 -9.44 -20.29
CA PRO A 331 -26.23 -10.47 -19.27
C PRO A 331 -25.35 -9.99 -18.11
N ALA A 332 -25.64 -10.47 -16.88
CA ALA A 332 -24.82 -10.17 -15.71
C ALA A 332 -23.41 -10.79 -15.83
N TYR A 333 -22.43 -10.11 -15.27
CA TYR A 333 -21.08 -10.64 -15.09
C TYR A 333 -20.99 -11.50 -13.81
N THR A 334 -20.15 -12.52 -13.86
CA THR A 334 -19.55 -13.14 -12.69
C THR A 334 -18.34 -12.33 -12.22
N THR A 335 -17.81 -12.63 -11.05
CA THR A 335 -16.54 -12.02 -10.58
C THR A 335 -15.39 -12.31 -11.55
N ASP A 336 -15.33 -13.52 -12.13
CA ASP A 336 -14.29 -13.92 -13.07
C ASP A 336 -14.40 -13.18 -14.40
N ASP A 337 -15.62 -12.99 -14.93
CA ASP A 337 -15.84 -12.16 -16.12
C ASP A 337 -15.36 -10.73 -15.90
N LEU A 338 -15.68 -10.16 -14.75
CA LEU A 338 -15.27 -8.80 -14.39
C LEU A 338 -13.75 -8.71 -14.22
N MET A 339 -13.11 -9.74 -13.68
CA MET A 339 -11.65 -9.82 -13.54
C MET A 339 -10.96 -9.84 -14.91
N VAL A 340 -11.47 -10.61 -15.88
CA VAL A 340 -10.94 -10.62 -17.25
C VAL A 340 -11.03 -9.23 -17.86
N LYS A 341 -12.20 -8.57 -17.75
CA LYS A 341 -12.41 -7.20 -18.23
C LYS A 341 -11.46 -6.20 -17.55
N MET A 342 -11.21 -6.37 -16.28
CA MET A 342 -10.29 -5.53 -15.54
C MET A 342 -8.84 -5.70 -16.01
N PHE A 343 -8.41 -6.93 -16.30
CA PHE A 343 -7.07 -7.19 -16.85
C PHE A 343 -6.91 -6.59 -18.25
N ASP A 344 -7.93 -6.70 -19.10
CA ASP A 344 -7.95 -6.05 -20.40
C ASP A 344 -7.83 -4.52 -20.26
N GLU A 345 -8.54 -3.93 -19.31
CA GLU A 345 -8.50 -2.48 -19.08
C GLU A 345 -7.18 -2.02 -18.46
N VAL A 346 -6.58 -2.79 -17.55
CA VAL A 346 -5.21 -2.52 -17.06
C VAL A 346 -4.21 -2.57 -18.21
N ALA A 347 -4.29 -3.56 -19.08
CA ALA A 347 -3.43 -3.69 -20.25
C ALA A 347 -3.63 -2.52 -21.25
N TYR A 348 -4.83 -1.93 -21.29
CA TYR A 348 -5.13 -0.73 -22.10
C TYR A 348 -4.59 0.55 -21.46
N VAL A 349 -4.81 0.74 -20.16
CA VAL A 349 -4.47 1.96 -19.40
C VAL A 349 -2.96 2.09 -19.20
N TRP A 350 -2.32 1.04 -18.71
CA TRP A 350 -0.93 1.09 -18.26
C TRP A 350 0.06 1.66 -19.27
N PRO A 351 0.08 1.22 -20.54
CA PRO A 351 0.95 1.83 -21.55
C PRO A 351 0.60 3.29 -21.85
N ARG A 352 -0.67 3.68 -21.75
CA ARG A 352 -1.14 5.04 -22.06
C ARG A 352 -0.77 6.06 -21.00
N VAL A 353 -0.62 5.64 -19.77
CA VAL A 353 -0.12 6.49 -18.68
C VAL A 353 1.40 6.44 -18.52
N GLY A 354 2.14 5.97 -19.55
CA GLY A 354 3.61 6.02 -19.58
C GLY A 354 4.31 4.90 -18.82
N PHE A 355 3.70 3.74 -18.67
CA PHE A 355 4.30 2.55 -18.02
C PHE A 355 4.89 2.79 -16.62
N PRO A 356 4.19 3.46 -15.68
CA PRO A 356 4.73 3.54 -14.33
C PRO A 356 5.00 2.14 -13.79
N PRO A 357 6.11 1.88 -13.09
CA PRO A 357 6.32 0.59 -12.43
C PRO A 357 5.13 0.28 -11.52
N LEU A 358 4.68 -0.98 -11.53
CA LEU A 358 3.50 -1.38 -10.76
C LEU A 358 3.86 -1.62 -9.29
N VAL A 359 4.29 -0.56 -8.64
CA VAL A 359 4.60 -0.45 -7.20
C VAL A 359 3.76 0.65 -6.57
N THR A 360 3.48 0.52 -5.29
CA THR A 360 2.72 1.53 -4.52
C THR A 360 3.44 2.89 -4.50
N PRO A 361 2.75 4.03 -4.77
CA PRO A 361 1.30 4.16 -4.96
C PRO A 361 0.83 3.93 -6.41
N PHE A 362 1.70 3.88 -7.40
CA PHE A 362 1.35 3.94 -8.82
C PHE A 362 0.60 2.71 -9.33
N SER A 363 0.87 1.53 -8.78
CA SER A 363 0.05 0.33 -9.04
C SER A 363 -1.41 0.55 -8.67
N GLN A 364 -1.67 1.26 -7.56
CA GLN A 364 -3.03 1.62 -7.15
C GLN A 364 -3.67 2.63 -8.11
N TYR A 365 -2.89 3.60 -8.61
CA TYR A 365 -3.38 4.58 -9.56
C TYR A 365 -3.79 3.94 -10.90
N VAL A 366 -2.96 3.05 -11.44
CA VAL A 366 -3.27 2.30 -12.67
C VAL A 366 -4.50 1.43 -12.46
N LYS A 367 -4.57 0.68 -11.35
CA LYS A 367 -5.71 -0.17 -11.00
C LYS A 367 -7.01 0.65 -10.87
N ASN A 368 -6.98 1.75 -10.12
CA ASN A 368 -8.16 2.57 -9.90
C ASN A 368 -8.64 3.23 -11.21
N LEU A 369 -7.72 3.75 -12.01
CA LEU A 369 -8.06 4.34 -13.30
C LEU A 369 -8.67 3.32 -14.27
N ALA A 370 -8.12 2.10 -14.30
CA ALA A 370 -8.69 1.02 -15.10
C ALA A 370 -10.11 0.64 -14.61
N LEU A 371 -10.32 0.56 -13.29
CA LEU A 371 -11.65 0.26 -12.75
C LEU A 371 -12.65 1.39 -13.02
N PHE A 372 -12.25 2.66 -12.89
CA PHE A 372 -13.11 3.79 -13.24
C PHE A 372 -13.50 3.77 -14.73
N ASN A 373 -12.54 3.54 -15.61
CA ASN A 373 -12.81 3.40 -17.03
C ASN A 373 -13.81 2.26 -17.31
N LEU A 374 -13.59 1.09 -16.68
CA LEU A 374 -14.49 -0.06 -16.84
C LEU A 374 -15.92 0.28 -16.41
N MET A 375 -16.08 0.93 -15.24
CA MET A 375 -17.39 1.36 -14.75
C MET A 375 -18.07 2.35 -15.71
N GLN A 376 -17.31 3.30 -16.28
CA GLN A 376 -17.85 4.27 -17.25
C GLN A 376 -18.25 3.58 -18.59
N LEU A 377 -17.42 2.66 -19.08
CA LEU A 377 -17.71 1.89 -20.29
C LEU A 377 -19.00 1.05 -20.15
N GLU A 378 -19.21 0.43 -18.98
CA GLU A 378 -20.44 -0.34 -18.70
C GLU A 378 -21.70 0.54 -18.61
N LYS A 379 -21.53 1.86 -18.42
CA LYS A 379 -22.60 2.86 -18.49
C LYS A 379 -22.76 3.46 -19.90
N GLY A 380 -22.00 2.99 -20.90
CA GLY A 380 -22.00 3.53 -22.26
C GLY A 380 -21.29 4.89 -22.40
N LYS A 381 -20.49 5.28 -21.42
CA LYS A 381 -19.65 6.49 -21.45
C LYS A 381 -18.25 6.17 -21.99
N GLU A 382 -17.50 7.21 -22.31
CA GLU A 382 -16.12 7.10 -22.78
C GLU A 382 -15.14 6.89 -21.61
N ARG A 383 -13.92 6.42 -21.92
CA ARG A 383 -12.79 6.37 -21.00
C ARG A 383 -12.35 7.78 -20.61
N TRP A 384 -11.55 7.88 -19.56
CA TRP A 384 -10.89 9.11 -19.09
C TRP A 384 -11.84 10.19 -18.57
N THR A 385 -13.11 9.86 -18.33
CA THR A 385 -14.09 10.81 -17.78
C THR A 385 -13.90 11.04 -16.27
N MET A 386 -13.21 10.12 -15.60
CA MET A 386 -12.89 10.21 -14.19
C MET A 386 -11.39 9.91 -13.97
N ILE A 387 -10.60 10.96 -13.77
CA ILE A 387 -9.18 10.86 -13.43
C ILE A 387 -8.96 11.71 -12.18
N ALA A 388 -8.61 11.07 -11.07
CA ALA A 388 -8.35 11.75 -9.81
C ALA A 388 -7.06 12.61 -9.87
N ASP A 389 -6.98 13.64 -9.04
CA ASP A 389 -5.87 14.61 -9.08
C ASP A 389 -4.50 13.98 -8.85
N ASN A 390 -4.39 13.01 -7.93
CA ASN A 390 -3.14 12.30 -7.69
C ASN A 390 -2.70 11.42 -8.88
N ILE A 391 -3.65 10.93 -9.68
CA ILE A 391 -3.38 10.23 -10.94
C ILE A 391 -2.92 11.25 -11.99
N TRP A 392 -3.58 12.41 -12.07
CA TRP A 392 -3.13 13.52 -12.91
C TRP A 392 -1.72 13.98 -12.52
N ASP A 393 -1.40 14.13 -11.24
CA ASP A 393 -0.05 14.51 -10.78
C ASP A 393 1.03 13.51 -11.23
N MET A 394 0.71 12.20 -11.26
CA MET A 394 1.58 11.19 -11.86
C MET A 394 1.71 11.40 -13.38
N ILE A 395 0.61 11.52 -14.11
CA ILE A 395 0.60 11.69 -15.59
C ILE A 395 1.35 12.95 -16.00
N LEU A 396 1.19 14.04 -15.27
CA LEU A 396 1.78 15.35 -15.54
C LEU A 396 3.26 15.46 -15.11
N GLY A 397 3.84 14.42 -14.50
CA GLY A 397 5.26 14.41 -14.10
C GLY A 397 5.56 15.06 -12.76
N LYS A 398 4.56 15.49 -12.00
CA LYS A 398 4.76 16.12 -10.67
C LYS A 398 5.24 15.14 -9.60
N SER A 399 4.98 13.84 -9.78
CA SER A 399 5.49 12.78 -8.89
C SER A 399 6.86 12.24 -9.33
N GLY A 400 7.31 12.60 -10.53
CA GLY A 400 8.53 12.12 -11.17
C GLY A 400 8.34 11.84 -12.66
N LYS A 401 9.45 11.58 -13.35
CA LYS A 401 9.48 11.23 -14.76
C LYS A 401 8.94 9.82 -14.96
N LEU A 402 7.98 9.67 -15.86
CA LEU A 402 7.46 8.37 -16.28
C LEU A 402 8.50 7.63 -17.14
N PRO A 403 8.60 6.29 -17.02
CA PRO A 403 9.52 5.49 -17.84
C PRO A 403 9.21 5.51 -19.34
N GLY A 404 7.93 5.59 -19.69
CA GLY A 404 7.45 5.65 -21.09
C GLY A 404 6.69 6.95 -21.37
N GLU A 405 6.26 7.10 -22.62
CA GLU A 405 5.50 8.27 -23.07
C GLU A 405 4.02 8.18 -22.69
N VAL A 406 3.45 9.32 -22.30
CA VAL A 406 2.01 9.49 -22.11
C VAL A 406 1.31 9.52 -23.48
N ALA A 407 0.20 8.84 -23.60
CA ALA A 407 -0.57 8.76 -24.83
C ALA A 407 -1.09 10.13 -25.31
N PRO A 408 -1.19 10.36 -26.64
CA PRO A 408 -1.64 11.64 -27.19
C PRO A 408 -3.00 12.09 -26.67
N GLU A 409 -3.96 11.17 -26.53
CA GLU A 409 -5.30 11.47 -26.02
C GLU A 409 -5.30 12.03 -24.60
N LEU A 410 -4.38 11.58 -23.73
CA LEU A 410 -4.23 12.12 -22.38
C LEU A 410 -3.52 13.48 -22.38
N LYS A 411 -2.58 13.71 -23.30
CA LYS A 411 -1.95 15.03 -23.49
C LYS A 411 -2.97 16.07 -23.97
N GLU A 412 -3.84 15.68 -24.93
CA GLU A 412 -4.93 16.53 -25.41
C GLU A 412 -5.96 16.83 -24.32
N LEU A 413 -6.31 15.82 -23.51
CA LEU A 413 -7.24 15.98 -22.40
C LEU A 413 -6.67 16.92 -21.33
N ALA A 414 -5.38 16.77 -20.99
CA ALA A 414 -4.70 17.68 -20.08
C ALA A 414 -4.76 19.14 -20.57
N ALA A 415 -4.45 19.37 -21.87
CA ALA A 415 -4.52 20.69 -22.48
C ALA A 415 -5.94 21.28 -22.45
N LYS A 416 -6.98 20.48 -22.76
CA LYS A 416 -8.38 20.90 -22.67
C LYS A 416 -8.81 21.29 -21.25
N GLN A 417 -8.20 20.64 -20.23
CA GLN A 417 -8.47 20.94 -18.81
C GLN A 417 -7.53 22.02 -18.22
N GLY A 418 -6.69 22.67 -19.03
CA GLY A 418 -5.73 23.68 -18.57
C GLY A 418 -4.65 23.12 -17.66
N ARG A 419 -4.34 21.81 -17.76
CA ARG A 419 -3.31 21.15 -16.95
C ARG A 419 -1.98 21.16 -17.70
N GLU A 420 -0.90 21.49 -17.00
CA GLU A 420 0.45 21.61 -17.56
C GLU A 420 1.35 20.47 -17.10
N PHE A 421 2.19 19.97 -18.02
CA PHE A 421 3.22 18.98 -17.73
C PHE A 421 4.39 19.63 -16.99
N PHE A 422 4.85 18.96 -15.95
CA PHE A 422 6.00 19.40 -15.14
C PHE A 422 7.23 18.56 -15.52
N THR A 423 8.33 19.25 -15.83
CA THR A 423 9.61 18.63 -16.24
C THR A 423 10.77 18.92 -15.29
N GLY A 424 10.54 19.78 -14.29
CA GLY A 424 11.52 20.13 -13.25
C GLY A 424 11.79 18.98 -12.25
N ASN A 425 12.56 19.28 -11.22
CA ASN A 425 12.73 18.35 -10.10
C ASN A 425 11.42 18.29 -9.29
N PRO A 426 10.79 17.12 -9.10
CA PRO A 426 9.54 17.02 -8.34
C PRO A 426 9.62 17.61 -6.93
N GLN A 427 10.79 17.56 -6.28
CA GLN A 427 10.97 18.13 -4.95
C GLN A 427 10.71 19.65 -4.89
N ASP A 428 10.94 20.37 -5.99
CA ASP A 428 10.76 21.84 -6.05
C ASP A 428 9.29 22.26 -5.84
N LEU A 429 8.34 21.33 -6.06
CA LEU A 429 6.91 21.55 -5.81
C LEU A 429 6.53 21.48 -4.32
N TYR A 430 7.44 21.03 -3.47
CA TYR A 430 7.19 20.75 -2.05
C TYR A 430 8.24 21.44 -1.17
N PRO A 431 8.16 22.78 -1.03
CA PRO A 431 9.10 23.57 -0.26
C PRO A 431 9.06 23.25 1.23
N ASP A 432 9.99 23.85 1.98
CA ASP A 432 10.12 23.68 3.43
C ASP A 432 8.82 24.00 4.18
N LYS A 433 8.49 23.18 5.19
CA LYS A 433 7.27 23.31 6.01
C LYS A 433 7.47 23.00 7.50
N LEU A 434 8.65 22.65 7.97
CA LEU A 434 8.87 22.33 9.38
C LEU A 434 8.47 23.45 10.33
N ASP A 435 8.66 24.71 9.92
CA ASP A 435 8.27 25.86 10.75
C ASP A 435 6.75 25.98 10.95
N GLU A 436 5.94 25.52 9.99
CA GLU A 436 4.49 25.44 10.15
C GLU A 436 4.12 24.40 11.22
N PHE A 437 4.77 23.24 11.18
CA PHE A 437 4.56 22.17 12.16
C PHE A 437 5.11 22.52 13.55
N ARG A 438 6.23 23.28 13.63
CA ARG A 438 6.73 23.81 14.91
C ARG A 438 5.69 24.72 15.58
N LYS A 439 5.12 25.66 14.83
CA LYS A 439 4.05 26.54 15.35
C LYS A 439 2.83 25.75 15.82
N GLU A 440 2.47 24.67 15.12
CA GLU A 440 1.37 23.79 15.55
C GLU A 440 1.71 23.06 16.85
N MET A 441 2.94 22.54 17.00
CA MET A 441 3.37 21.90 18.25
C MET A 441 3.36 22.87 19.42
N ASP A 442 3.90 24.08 19.23
CA ASP A 442 3.90 25.14 20.25
C ASP A 442 2.48 25.51 20.68
N ALA A 443 1.57 25.69 19.71
CA ALA A 443 0.17 26.04 19.98
C ALA A 443 -0.59 24.95 20.76
N ASN A 444 -0.19 23.69 20.60
CA ASN A 444 -0.79 22.56 21.32
C ASN A 444 -0.02 22.15 22.59
N GLY A 445 1.11 22.80 22.90
CA GLY A 445 1.97 22.44 24.01
C GLY A 445 2.60 21.04 23.88
N TRP A 446 2.87 20.60 22.63
CA TRP A 446 3.50 19.31 22.38
C TRP A 446 5.03 19.45 22.40
N GLU A 447 5.69 18.50 23.03
CA GLU A 447 7.16 18.44 23.07
C GLU A 447 7.71 17.95 21.71
N TYR A 448 8.88 18.48 21.32
CA TYR A 448 9.56 18.10 20.05
C TYR A 448 10.19 16.72 20.10
N GLY A 449 10.38 16.13 21.29
CA GLY A 449 11.09 14.89 21.50
C GLY A 449 12.61 15.03 21.36
N GLN A 450 13.32 13.92 21.51
CA GLN A 450 14.77 13.87 21.30
C GLN A 450 15.07 14.03 19.80
N ASP A 451 16.01 14.92 19.45
CA ASP A 451 16.42 15.14 18.05
C ASP A 451 15.26 15.55 17.12
N ASP A 452 14.27 16.29 17.64
CA ASP A 452 13.05 16.69 16.91
C ASP A 452 12.18 15.51 16.40
N GLU A 453 12.26 14.34 17.03
CA GLU A 453 11.59 13.14 16.55
C GLU A 453 10.05 13.21 16.59
N GLU A 454 9.46 13.93 17.56
CA GLU A 454 8.01 14.15 17.61
C GLU A 454 7.56 15.17 16.54
N LEU A 455 8.37 16.20 16.29
CA LEU A 455 8.16 17.13 15.18
C LEU A 455 8.20 16.38 13.84
N PHE A 456 9.16 15.47 13.69
CA PHE A 456 9.24 14.62 12.51
C PHE A 456 7.96 13.79 12.33
N GLU A 457 7.45 13.15 13.39
CA GLU A 457 6.23 12.33 13.30
C GLU A 457 5.00 13.18 12.90
N LEU A 458 4.83 14.37 13.50
CA LEU A 458 3.77 15.28 13.10
C LEU A 458 3.91 15.69 11.62
N ALA A 459 5.11 16.08 11.20
CA ALA A 459 5.35 16.55 9.83
C ALA A 459 5.23 15.41 8.78
N MET A 460 5.62 14.19 9.15
CA MET A 460 5.53 13.02 8.27
C MET A 460 4.12 12.44 8.22
N HIS A 461 3.38 12.43 9.34
CA HIS A 461 2.07 11.80 9.48
C HIS A 461 1.04 12.73 10.15
N PRO A 462 0.75 13.94 9.62
CA PRO A 462 0.04 14.98 10.36
C PRO A 462 -1.33 14.55 10.87
N GLU A 463 -2.15 13.90 10.06
CA GLU A 463 -3.48 13.45 10.46
C GLU A 463 -3.44 12.33 11.49
N GLN A 464 -2.58 11.33 11.26
CA GLN A 464 -2.42 10.18 12.16
C GLN A 464 -1.84 10.62 13.50
N TYR A 465 -0.88 11.56 13.49
CA TYR A 465 -0.28 12.08 14.71
C TYR A 465 -1.29 12.87 15.55
N ARG A 466 -2.11 13.74 14.93
CA ARG A 466 -3.20 14.45 15.61
C ARG A 466 -4.23 13.48 16.22
N ALA A 467 -4.60 12.44 15.46
CA ALA A 467 -5.51 11.39 15.95
C ALA A 467 -4.89 10.58 17.10
N TYR A 468 -3.58 10.33 17.06
CA TYR A 468 -2.82 9.71 18.15
C TYR A 468 -2.82 10.59 19.40
N LYS A 469 -2.46 11.88 19.28
CA LYS A 469 -2.40 12.82 20.41
C LYS A 469 -3.77 13.03 21.07
N SER A 470 -4.86 12.94 20.33
CA SER A 470 -6.22 13.02 20.87
C SER A 470 -6.76 11.72 21.46
N GLY A 471 -6.03 10.61 21.30
CA GLY A 471 -6.50 9.27 21.70
C GLY A 471 -7.51 8.64 20.74
N LYS A 472 -7.98 9.37 19.73
CA LYS A 472 -8.99 8.89 18.76
C LYS A 472 -8.49 7.68 17.97
N ALA A 473 -7.23 7.68 17.52
CA ALA A 473 -6.66 6.60 16.72
C ALA A 473 -6.78 5.25 17.41
N LYS A 474 -6.40 5.18 18.70
CA LYS A 474 -6.50 3.95 19.51
C LYS A 474 -7.95 3.50 19.70
N ALA A 475 -8.85 4.43 20.03
CA ALA A 475 -10.26 4.11 20.23
C ALA A 475 -10.91 3.56 18.96
N ASP A 476 -10.63 4.16 17.80
CA ASP A 476 -11.13 3.70 16.51
C ASP A 476 -10.60 2.31 16.15
N PHE A 477 -9.32 2.04 16.41
CA PHE A 477 -8.71 0.73 16.18
C PHE A 477 -9.32 -0.36 17.08
N GLU A 478 -9.47 -0.08 18.38
CA GLU A 478 -10.07 -1.02 19.33
C GLU A 478 -11.52 -1.36 18.97
N ALA A 479 -12.28 -0.37 18.50
CA ALA A 479 -13.66 -0.56 18.02
C ALA A 479 -13.70 -1.45 16.75
N ASP A 480 -12.83 -1.19 15.76
CA ASP A 480 -12.73 -2.01 14.53
C ASP A 480 -12.33 -3.46 14.87
N LEU A 481 -11.36 -3.65 15.76
CA LEU A 481 -10.94 -4.98 16.19
C LEU A 481 -12.05 -5.73 16.91
N ALA A 482 -12.79 -5.06 17.80
CA ALA A 482 -13.93 -5.66 18.49
C ALA A 482 -15.01 -6.10 17.50
N ALA A 483 -15.32 -5.27 16.50
CA ALA A 483 -16.27 -5.60 15.44
C ALA A 483 -15.83 -6.83 14.63
N LYS A 484 -14.55 -6.92 14.26
CA LYS A 484 -14.00 -8.08 13.53
C LYS A 484 -14.02 -9.36 14.35
N LYS A 485 -13.67 -9.29 15.64
CA LYS A 485 -13.75 -10.43 16.57
C LYS A 485 -15.20 -10.91 16.69
N ALA A 486 -16.17 -10.01 16.84
CA ALA A 486 -17.59 -10.33 16.91
C ALA A 486 -18.10 -10.95 15.60
N ALA A 487 -17.72 -10.41 14.44
CA ALA A 487 -18.09 -10.95 13.14
C ALA A 487 -17.57 -12.39 12.94
N LYS A 488 -16.31 -12.66 13.33
CA LYS A 488 -15.74 -14.01 13.25
C LYS A 488 -16.43 -15.00 14.21
N ALA A 489 -16.78 -14.56 15.41
CA ALA A 489 -17.52 -15.38 16.37
C ALA A 489 -18.92 -15.75 15.83
N ASN A 490 -19.59 -14.82 15.14
CA ASN A 490 -20.89 -15.04 14.52
C ASN A 490 -20.85 -15.98 13.30
N VAL A 491 -19.74 -16.01 12.55
CA VAL A 491 -19.54 -16.99 11.45
C VAL A 491 -19.36 -18.41 12.01
N GLY A 492 -18.83 -18.53 13.23
CA GLY A 492 -18.73 -19.82 13.95
C GLY A 492 -20.08 -20.32 14.50
N SER A 493 -21.12 -19.47 14.59
CA SER A 493 -22.47 -19.90 14.87
C SER A 493 -23.12 -20.45 13.60
N LEU A 494 -23.01 -21.76 13.41
CA LEU A 494 -23.64 -22.45 12.29
C LEU A 494 -25.14 -22.14 12.27
N LYS A 495 -25.60 -21.50 11.18
CA LYS A 495 -27.04 -21.31 10.97
C LYS A 495 -27.69 -22.68 10.94
N PRO A 496 -28.92 -22.83 11.51
CA PRO A 496 -29.66 -24.08 11.38
C PRO A 496 -29.76 -24.48 9.92
N GLN A 497 -29.19 -25.63 9.55
CA GLN A 497 -29.29 -26.17 8.19
C GLN A 497 -30.34 -27.24 8.17
N SER A 498 -31.34 -27.10 7.29
CA SER A 498 -32.24 -28.20 6.94
C SER A 498 -31.55 -29.05 5.87
N LEU A 499 -31.25 -30.28 6.21
CA LEU A 499 -30.68 -31.28 5.32
C LEU A 499 -31.75 -32.32 4.98
N THR A 500 -31.84 -32.71 3.73
CA THR A 500 -32.62 -33.90 3.36
C THR A 500 -31.63 -35.06 3.22
N VAL A 501 -31.73 -36.02 4.12
CA VAL A 501 -30.86 -37.21 4.10
C VAL A 501 -31.68 -38.35 3.47
N ASP A 502 -31.18 -38.95 2.41
CA ASP A 502 -31.76 -40.13 1.77
C ASP A 502 -31.07 -41.38 2.33
N VAL A 503 -31.83 -42.24 2.95
CA VAL A 503 -31.36 -43.54 3.46
C VAL A 503 -32.17 -44.63 2.80
N ASN A 504 -31.55 -45.35 1.88
CA ASN A 504 -32.18 -46.48 1.16
C ASN A 504 -33.47 -46.13 0.41
N GLY A 505 -33.60 -44.86 -0.09
CA GLY A 505 -34.77 -44.37 -0.80
C GLY A 505 -35.83 -43.70 0.08
N GLU A 506 -35.65 -43.69 1.38
CA GLU A 506 -36.44 -42.89 2.31
C GLU A 506 -35.77 -41.54 2.63
N LYS A 507 -36.53 -40.45 2.45
CA LYS A 507 -36.04 -39.09 2.67
C LYS A 507 -36.41 -38.55 4.04
N TYR A 508 -35.40 -38.23 4.84
CA TYR A 508 -35.54 -37.63 6.16
C TYR A 508 -35.17 -36.14 6.10
N ALA A 509 -36.05 -35.28 6.55
CA ALA A 509 -35.73 -33.86 6.77
C ALA A 509 -35.08 -33.73 8.16
N VAL A 510 -33.81 -33.43 8.18
CA VAL A 510 -33.03 -33.23 9.41
C VAL A 510 -32.74 -31.75 9.58
N THR A 511 -33.18 -31.17 10.69
CA THR A 511 -32.79 -29.80 11.08
C THR A 511 -31.76 -29.87 12.18
N VAL A 512 -30.55 -29.37 11.88
CA VAL A 512 -29.47 -29.23 12.86
C VAL A 512 -29.58 -27.84 13.47
N SER A 513 -29.90 -27.76 14.76
CA SER A 513 -29.89 -26.52 15.54
C SER A 513 -28.80 -26.58 16.61
N TYR A 514 -28.10 -25.47 16.82
CA TYR A 514 -27.13 -25.32 17.87
C TYR A 514 -27.70 -24.37 18.91
N ASP A 515 -27.74 -24.78 20.17
CA ASP A 515 -28.17 -23.92 21.27
C ASP A 515 -27.09 -22.87 21.53
N ALA A 516 -27.36 -21.63 21.09
CA ALA A 516 -26.53 -20.48 21.48
C ALA A 516 -27.10 -19.83 22.74
N PRO A 517 -26.26 -19.36 23.68
CA PRO A 517 -26.75 -18.58 24.80
C PRO A 517 -27.40 -17.28 24.28
N LYS A 518 -28.64 -17.00 24.73
CA LYS A 518 -29.37 -15.79 24.39
C LYS A 518 -28.61 -14.56 24.90
N ALA A 519 -28.05 -13.77 23.98
CA ALA A 519 -27.64 -12.40 24.27
C ALA A 519 -28.80 -11.48 23.89
N ASP A 520 -29.23 -10.64 24.83
CA ASP A 520 -30.26 -9.62 24.60
C ASP A 520 -29.80 -8.66 23.50
N ALA A 521 -30.62 -8.52 22.46
CA ALA A 521 -30.39 -7.61 21.37
C ALA A 521 -30.58 -6.14 21.81
N PRO A 522 -29.70 -5.22 21.48
CA PRO A 522 -29.96 -3.81 21.69
C PRO A 522 -31.08 -3.34 20.74
N LYS A 523 -32.06 -2.64 21.29
CA LYS A 523 -33.12 -1.97 20.53
C LYS A 523 -32.50 -0.99 19.52
N ALA A 524 -32.84 -1.16 18.24
CA ALA A 524 -32.53 -0.20 17.21
C ALA A 524 -33.14 1.17 17.53
N ALA A 525 -32.37 2.22 17.52
CA ALA A 525 -32.85 3.59 17.61
C ALA A 525 -33.59 3.93 16.31
N ALA A 526 -34.76 4.52 16.47
CA ALA A 526 -35.65 4.91 15.38
C ALA A 526 -34.97 5.96 14.48
N ALA A 527 -34.97 5.71 13.17
CA ALA A 527 -34.57 6.67 12.16
C ALA A 527 -35.47 7.91 12.22
N ALA A 528 -34.87 9.09 12.19
CA ALA A 528 -35.56 10.36 12.09
C ALA A 528 -36.28 10.45 10.74
N ALA A 529 -37.51 10.92 10.77
CA ALA A 529 -38.35 11.08 9.59
C ALA A 529 -37.80 12.14 8.63
N PRO A 530 -37.98 12.00 7.30
CA PRO A 530 -37.55 12.95 6.33
C PRO A 530 -38.31 14.28 6.43
N SER A 531 -37.60 15.38 6.37
CA SER A 531 -38.17 16.72 6.27
C SER A 531 -38.91 16.90 4.92
N ALA A 532 -39.97 17.70 4.93
CA ALA A 532 -40.87 17.94 3.82
C ALA A 532 -40.16 18.51 2.56
N PRO A 533 -40.65 18.20 1.35
CA PRO A 533 -40.01 18.64 0.10
C PRO A 533 -40.18 20.13 -0.10
N VAL A 534 -39.07 20.81 -0.42
CA VAL A 534 -39.08 22.18 -0.90
C VAL A 534 -39.49 22.13 -2.39
N SER A 535 -40.61 22.73 -2.73
CA SER A 535 -41.11 22.84 -4.11
C SER A 535 -40.38 23.96 -4.86
N GLY A 536 -39.55 23.60 -5.77
CA GLY A 536 -38.88 24.47 -6.76
C GLY A 536 -38.00 23.60 -7.65
N ASN A 537 -37.80 23.97 -8.91
CA ASN A 537 -36.93 23.25 -9.87
C ASN A 537 -35.46 23.29 -9.40
N ALA A 538 -35.11 22.49 -8.41
CA ALA A 538 -33.74 22.32 -7.97
C ALA A 538 -33.07 21.19 -8.78
N THR A 539 -31.82 21.39 -9.18
CA THR A 539 -30.98 20.39 -9.82
C THR A 539 -30.25 19.57 -8.75
N ASP A 540 -30.40 18.27 -8.80
CA ASP A 540 -29.73 17.36 -7.88
C ASP A 540 -28.26 17.19 -8.24
N VAL A 541 -27.36 17.33 -7.27
CA VAL A 541 -25.97 16.90 -7.33
C VAL A 541 -25.93 15.47 -6.83
N ILE A 542 -25.67 14.54 -7.73
CA ILE A 542 -25.66 13.10 -7.42
C ILE A 542 -24.25 12.55 -7.22
N ALA A 543 -24.13 11.48 -6.46
CA ALA A 543 -22.89 10.74 -6.28
C ALA A 543 -22.50 10.01 -7.58
N PRO A 544 -21.34 10.30 -8.20
CA PRO A 544 -20.92 9.62 -9.42
C PRO A 544 -20.46 8.17 -9.21
N ILE A 545 -20.17 7.78 -7.97
CA ILE A 545 -19.74 6.45 -7.53
C ILE A 545 -20.12 6.23 -6.07
N SER A 546 -20.20 4.96 -5.64
CA SER A 546 -20.36 4.62 -4.22
C SER A 546 -19.07 4.86 -3.45
N GLY A 547 -19.17 5.32 -2.19
CA GLY A 547 -18.03 5.60 -1.32
C GLY A 547 -18.41 6.44 -0.11
N LYS A 548 -17.43 7.09 0.52
CA LYS A 548 -17.65 8.06 1.59
C LYS A 548 -17.67 9.48 1.06
N PHE A 549 -18.73 10.22 1.33
CA PHE A 549 -18.85 11.62 0.93
C PHE A 549 -18.08 12.54 1.87
N PHE A 550 -17.38 13.53 1.33
CA PHE A 550 -16.70 14.59 2.05
C PHE A 550 -16.97 15.94 1.38
N LYS A 551 -17.25 16.96 2.19
CA LYS A 551 -17.47 18.35 1.70
C LYS A 551 -16.16 19.01 1.27
N THR A 552 -15.02 18.57 1.82
CA THR A 552 -13.67 19.08 1.51
C THR A 552 -12.67 17.93 1.49
N LYS A 553 -11.57 18.12 0.78
CA LYS A 553 -10.47 17.13 0.68
C LYS A 553 -9.56 17.17 1.92
N ASP A 554 -9.48 18.31 2.58
CA ASP A 554 -8.65 18.55 3.76
C ASP A 554 -9.33 19.55 4.73
N SER A 555 -8.80 19.63 5.94
CA SER A 555 -9.35 20.50 6.99
C SER A 555 -9.09 21.99 6.79
N SER A 556 -8.25 22.37 5.82
CA SER A 556 -7.91 23.79 5.52
C SER A 556 -8.80 24.39 4.45
N SER A 557 -9.48 23.56 3.67
CA SER A 557 -10.36 24.00 2.58
C SER A 557 -11.74 24.38 3.11
N LYS A 558 -12.31 25.48 2.58
CA LYS A 558 -13.66 25.91 2.93
C LYS A 558 -14.69 25.01 2.25
N ALA A 559 -15.55 24.37 3.04
CA ALA A 559 -16.68 23.59 2.55
C ALA A 559 -17.76 24.47 1.91
N VAL A 560 -18.39 23.99 0.85
CA VAL A 560 -19.59 24.60 0.29
C VAL A 560 -20.72 24.52 1.32
N ALA A 561 -21.42 25.63 1.53
CA ALA A 561 -22.51 25.77 2.50
C ALA A 561 -23.84 26.10 1.81
N ILE A 562 -24.94 25.85 2.52
CA ILE A 562 -26.28 26.27 2.06
C ILE A 562 -26.25 27.80 1.90
N GLY A 563 -26.67 28.30 0.75
CA GLY A 563 -26.66 29.70 0.40
C GLY A 563 -25.52 30.15 -0.51
N ASP A 564 -24.47 29.33 -0.65
CA ASP A 564 -23.35 29.65 -1.53
C ASP A 564 -23.76 29.56 -3.01
N MET A 565 -23.21 30.44 -3.84
CA MET A 565 -23.35 30.41 -5.29
C MET A 565 -22.25 29.56 -5.90
N VAL A 566 -22.61 28.60 -6.75
CA VAL A 566 -21.69 27.74 -7.48
C VAL A 566 -21.94 27.87 -8.99
N LYS A 567 -20.91 27.65 -9.77
CA LYS A 567 -20.99 27.57 -11.23
C LYS A 567 -20.97 26.12 -11.68
N GLU A 568 -21.56 25.85 -12.84
CA GLU A 568 -21.42 24.55 -13.48
C GLU A 568 -19.93 24.17 -13.61
N GLY A 569 -19.56 22.98 -13.13
CA GLY A 569 -18.19 22.48 -13.08
C GLY A 569 -17.43 22.80 -11.78
N ASP A 570 -17.93 23.70 -10.91
CA ASP A 570 -17.29 23.94 -9.61
C ASP A 570 -17.31 22.67 -8.74
N ILE A 571 -16.22 22.41 -8.02
CA ILE A 571 -16.14 21.24 -7.12
C ILE A 571 -16.92 21.55 -5.85
N VAL A 572 -17.97 20.79 -5.60
CA VAL A 572 -18.88 20.98 -4.46
C VAL A 572 -18.72 19.91 -3.36
N GLY A 573 -17.90 18.91 -3.60
CA GLY A 573 -17.58 17.87 -2.63
C GLY A 573 -16.66 16.82 -3.24
N TYR A 574 -16.39 15.78 -2.46
CA TYR A 574 -15.55 14.66 -2.84
C TYR A 574 -16.17 13.35 -2.39
N ILE A 575 -15.96 12.30 -3.15
CA ILE A 575 -16.25 10.93 -2.71
C ILE A 575 -14.93 10.17 -2.58
N GLU A 576 -14.62 9.72 -1.38
CA GLU A 576 -13.52 8.79 -1.15
C GLU A 576 -13.98 7.39 -1.53
N ALA A 577 -13.50 6.92 -2.66
CA ALA A 577 -13.66 5.55 -3.12
C ALA A 577 -12.29 4.94 -3.36
N MET A 578 -12.06 3.72 -2.88
CA MET A 578 -10.80 3.00 -3.08
C MET A 578 -9.54 3.79 -2.61
N LYS A 579 -9.69 4.54 -1.52
CA LYS A 579 -8.64 5.42 -0.95
C LYS A 579 -8.19 6.57 -1.86
N VAL A 580 -9.07 7.00 -2.75
CA VAL A 580 -8.87 8.14 -3.66
C VAL A 580 -10.06 9.08 -3.55
N PHE A 581 -9.78 10.37 -3.37
CA PHE A 581 -10.81 11.41 -3.40
C PHE A 581 -11.17 11.75 -4.85
N ASN A 582 -12.41 11.50 -5.20
CA ASN A 582 -12.98 11.82 -6.51
C ASN A 582 -13.82 13.09 -6.36
N ALA A 583 -13.47 14.12 -7.12
CA ALA A 583 -14.20 15.39 -7.09
C ALA A 583 -15.62 15.23 -7.61
N VAL A 584 -16.58 15.86 -6.93
CA VAL A 584 -17.98 15.98 -7.36
C VAL A 584 -18.18 17.42 -7.83
N ALA A 585 -18.48 17.57 -9.12
CA ALA A 585 -18.73 18.87 -9.76
C ALA A 585 -20.22 19.23 -9.73
N ALA A 586 -20.52 20.51 -9.63
CA ALA A 586 -21.86 21.05 -9.76
C ALA A 586 -22.37 20.81 -11.21
N PRO A 587 -23.54 20.17 -11.40
CA PRO A 587 -24.10 19.92 -12.73
C PRO A 587 -24.74 21.15 -13.37
N ALA A 588 -24.94 22.22 -12.61
CA ALA A 588 -25.50 23.50 -13.07
C ALA A 588 -25.01 24.65 -12.18
N SER A 589 -25.05 25.87 -12.73
CA SER A 589 -24.82 27.10 -11.95
C SER A 589 -26.07 27.46 -11.15
N GLY A 590 -25.89 27.86 -9.88
CA GLY A 590 -27.00 28.25 -9.02
C GLY A 590 -26.61 28.37 -7.55
N LYS A 591 -27.62 28.50 -6.71
CA LYS A 591 -27.47 28.60 -5.24
C LYS A 591 -27.66 27.23 -4.60
N VAL A 592 -26.78 26.83 -3.72
CA VAL A 592 -26.96 25.60 -2.92
C VAL A 592 -28.11 25.81 -1.93
N VAL A 593 -29.18 25.06 -2.12
CA VAL A 593 -30.42 25.19 -1.32
C VAL A 593 -30.56 24.09 -0.26
N GLU A 594 -29.94 22.93 -0.49
CA GLU A 594 -30.00 21.79 0.44
C GLU A 594 -28.70 20.98 0.37
N ILE A 595 -28.23 20.50 1.52
CA ILE A 595 -27.14 19.52 1.64
C ILE A 595 -27.71 18.24 2.26
N CYS A 596 -27.79 17.18 1.47
CA CYS A 596 -28.48 15.93 1.81
C CYS A 596 -27.57 14.92 2.52
N ARG A 597 -26.24 15.09 2.45
CA ARG A 597 -25.24 14.19 3.05
C ARG A 597 -24.17 14.96 3.82
N ASN A 598 -23.64 14.37 4.89
CA ASN A 598 -22.55 14.96 5.68
C ASN A 598 -21.20 14.30 5.35
N SER A 599 -20.10 14.99 5.69
CA SER A 599 -18.76 14.40 5.56
C SER A 599 -18.65 13.16 6.42
N GLY A 600 -18.20 12.05 5.79
CA GLY A 600 -18.06 10.74 6.39
C GLY A 600 -19.24 9.79 6.15
N ASP A 601 -20.37 10.29 5.59
CA ASP A 601 -21.52 9.45 5.26
C ASP A 601 -21.18 8.48 4.12
N ASP A 602 -21.60 7.24 4.23
CA ASP A 602 -21.57 6.28 3.13
C ASP A 602 -22.67 6.64 2.13
N VAL A 603 -22.32 6.70 0.85
CA VAL A 603 -23.24 7.03 -0.25
C VAL A 603 -23.13 5.97 -1.33
N ASP A 604 -24.27 5.63 -1.91
CA ASP A 604 -24.34 4.81 -3.11
C ASP A 604 -24.30 5.70 -4.36
N GLU A 605 -23.96 5.11 -5.49
CA GLU A 605 -24.04 5.78 -6.78
C GLU A 605 -25.48 6.26 -7.03
N ASP A 606 -25.60 7.46 -7.61
CA ASP A 606 -26.85 8.19 -7.85
C ASP A 606 -27.54 8.75 -6.58
N ASP A 607 -26.97 8.56 -5.37
CA ASP A 607 -27.47 9.24 -4.17
C ASP A 607 -27.38 10.77 -4.32
N VAL A 608 -28.43 11.48 -3.88
CA VAL A 608 -28.42 12.94 -3.88
C VAL A 608 -27.55 13.45 -2.74
N LEU A 609 -26.52 14.21 -3.07
CA LEU A 609 -25.57 14.80 -2.12
C LEU A 609 -26.00 16.20 -1.67
N MET A 610 -26.47 17.00 -2.61
CA MET A 610 -27.01 18.35 -2.39
C MET A 610 -27.89 18.79 -3.55
N LYS A 611 -28.59 19.94 -3.39
CA LYS A 611 -29.44 20.54 -4.42
C LYS A 611 -29.03 21.97 -4.71
N ILE A 612 -29.05 22.33 -6.01
CA ILE A 612 -28.73 23.64 -6.53
C ILE A 612 -29.96 24.21 -7.23
N GLN A 613 -30.29 25.48 -6.98
CA GLN A 613 -31.42 26.19 -7.57
C GLN A 613 -30.98 27.50 -8.21
#